data_09745816609954683b118b2389a7fa9f
#
_entry.id   09745816609954683b118b2389a7fa9f
#
_cell.length_a   1.000
_cell.length_b   1.000
_cell.length_c   1.000
_cell.angle_alpha   90.00
_cell.angle_beta   90.00
_cell.angle_gamma   90.00
#
_symmetry.space_group_name_H-M   'P 1'
#
loop_
_entity.id
_entity.type
_entity.pdbx_description
1 polymer ?
#
loop_
_entity_poly.entity_id
_entity_poly.type
_entity_poly.pdbx_seq_one_letter_code
_entity_poly.pdbx_strand_id
1 'polypeptide(L)'
;PLVDCGVHYLDVMCQMTQSQPKLVQAIAARVTDEIDPDLHNYGQLQVGFEDGSVGWYEVGWGPMMSKTAYFVKDVIGPKGSVSIDKSQSNVDPSDVSKHTEVNTIIVHSSETDDQGKPLHEDRFIQIEDEPSHNELCKREQEYLLRAIQEDLDLSSHWDDAVNSLKIGLAAVESYKKGITIHFS
;
A
#
# COMPACT_ATOMS: atom_id res chain seq x y z
N PRO A 1 -5.84 1.93 12.78
CA PRO A 1 -5.28 2.34 11.48
C PRO A 1 -4.97 1.17 10.55
N LEU A 2 -4.54 -0.03 11.05
CA LEU A 2 -4.15 -1.16 10.21
C LEU A 2 -5.25 -1.69 9.28
N VAL A 3 -6.51 -1.68 9.72
CA VAL A 3 -7.64 -2.11 8.88
C VAL A 3 -8.15 -0.95 8.02
N ASP A 4 -8.47 0.16 8.62
CA ASP A 4 -9.17 1.27 7.98
C ASP A 4 -8.41 1.82 6.76
N CYS A 5 -7.18 2.30 6.93
CA CYS A 5 -6.35 2.71 5.80
C CYS A 5 -5.60 1.53 5.14
N GLY A 6 -5.30 0.49 5.93
CA GLY A 6 -4.52 -0.64 5.47
C GLY A 6 -5.15 -1.44 4.34
N VAL A 7 -6.49 -1.60 4.34
CA VAL A 7 -7.17 -2.37 3.29
C VAL A 7 -6.86 -1.87 1.89
N HIS A 8 -6.69 -0.57 1.69
CA HIS A 8 -6.37 0.00 0.38
C HIS A 8 -4.97 -0.41 -0.12
N TYR A 9 -3.98 -0.42 0.77
CA TYR A 9 -2.61 -0.82 0.42
C TYR A 9 -2.46 -2.33 0.31
N LEU A 10 -3.18 -3.08 1.14
CA LEU A 10 -3.23 -4.54 1.08
C LEU A 10 -3.90 -5.00 -0.22
N ASP A 11 -4.95 -4.32 -0.66
CA ASP A 11 -5.59 -4.56 -1.96
C ASP A 11 -4.60 -4.35 -3.11
N VAL A 12 -3.86 -3.23 -3.10
CA VAL A 12 -2.80 -2.99 -4.09
C VAL A 12 -1.73 -4.08 -4.06
N MET A 13 -1.32 -4.57 -2.87
CA MET A 13 -0.37 -5.67 -2.76
C MET A 13 -0.93 -6.96 -3.37
N CYS A 14 -2.19 -7.30 -3.11
CA CYS A 14 -2.87 -8.45 -3.72
C CYS A 14 -2.91 -8.34 -5.25
N GLN A 15 -3.28 -7.16 -5.77
CA GLN A 15 -3.31 -6.90 -7.21
C GLN A 15 -1.91 -7.00 -7.86
N MET A 16 -0.86 -6.50 -7.21
CA MET A 16 0.50 -6.54 -7.75
C MET A 16 1.10 -7.95 -7.74
N THR A 17 0.88 -8.71 -6.66
CA THR A 17 1.43 -10.06 -6.54
C THR A 17 0.61 -11.10 -7.30
N GLN A 18 -0.71 -10.88 -7.40
CA GLN A 18 -1.68 -11.86 -7.92
C GLN A 18 -1.54 -13.23 -7.23
N SER A 19 -1.14 -13.24 -5.97
CA SER A 19 -0.84 -14.41 -5.17
C SER A 19 -1.67 -14.40 -3.89
N GLN A 20 -2.00 -15.60 -3.38
CA GLN A 20 -2.76 -15.71 -2.14
C GLN A 20 -1.89 -15.35 -0.93
N PRO A 21 -2.44 -14.67 0.10
CA PRO A 21 -1.73 -14.41 1.33
C PRO A 21 -1.48 -15.73 2.07
N LYS A 22 -0.24 -15.92 2.57
CA LYS A 22 0.21 -17.11 3.29
C LYS A 22 0.32 -16.88 4.79
N LEU A 23 0.84 -15.73 5.18
CA LEU A 23 0.99 -15.36 6.58
C LEU A 23 0.99 -13.84 6.76
N VAL A 24 0.66 -13.39 7.98
CA VAL A 24 0.81 -12.00 8.39
C VAL A 24 1.35 -11.91 9.81
N GLN A 25 2.21 -10.94 10.05
CA GLN A 25 2.67 -10.54 11.36
C GLN A 25 2.53 -9.03 11.51
N ALA A 26 2.08 -8.59 12.70
CA ALA A 26 1.89 -7.17 12.96
C ALA A 26 2.29 -6.80 14.39
N ILE A 27 2.68 -5.54 14.54
CA ILE A 27 2.86 -4.87 15.83
C ILE A 27 2.07 -3.57 15.80
N ALA A 28 1.60 -3.14 16.96
CA ALA A 28 0.87 -1.87 17.10
C ALA A 28 1.23 -1.20 18.42
N ALA A 29 1.13 0.12 18.47
CA ALA A 29 1.41 0.91 19.63
C ALA A 29 0.41 2.07 19.78
N ARG A 30 0.14 2.42 21.03
CA ARG A 30 -0.50 3.68 21.42
C ARG A 30 0.60 4.68 21.69
N VAL A 31 0.76 5.67 20.80
CA VAL A 31 1.85 6.65 20.87
C VAL A 31 1.38 8.04 21.31
N THR A 32 0.08 8.21 21.59
CA THR A 32 -0.48 9.44 22.21
C THR A 32 -1.49 9.07 23.29
N ASP A 33 -1.77 9.99 24.20
CA ASP A 33 -2.79 9.83 25.25
C ASP A 33 -4.17 10.36 24.85
N GLU A 34 -4.31 10.86 23.62
CA GLU A 34 -5.54 11.47 23.11
C GLU A 34 -6.57 10.45 22.63
N ILE A 35 -6.21 9.17 22.57
CA ILE A 35 -7.08 8.07 22.18
C ILE A 35 -7.37 7.15 23.36
N ASP A 36 -8.44 6.36 23.26
CA ASP A 36 -8.79 5.35 24.25
C ASP A 36 -7.59 4.43 24.56
N PRO A 37 -7.35 4.06 25.83
CA PRO A 37 -6.25 3.17 26.23
C PRO A 37 -6.18 1.85 25.51
N ASP A 38 -7.32 1.31 25.05
CA ASP A 38 -7.39 0.04 24.32
C ASP A 38 -7.19 0.18 22.81
N LEU A 39 -7.05 1.43 22.32
CA LEU A 39 -6.82 1.71 20.90
C LEU A 39 -5.34 1.95 20.59
N HIS A 40 -4.99 1.80 19.32
CA HIS A 40 -3.66 2.02 18.78
C HIS A 40 -3.73 3.01 17.63
N ASN A 41 -2.83 3.97 17.60
CA ASN A 41 -2.73 4.95 16.53
C ASN A 41 -1.44 4.84 15.71
N TYR A 42 -0.64 3.82 15.97
CA TYR A 42 0.51 3.42 15.16
C TYR A 42 0.51 1.90 14.97
N GLY A 43 0.94 1.43 13.82
CA GLY A 43 1.08 0.02 13.55
C GLY A 43 1.90 -0.29 12.31
N GLN A 44 2.44 -1.49 12.28
CA GLN A 44 3.14 -2.08 11.15
C GLN A 44 2.64 -3.50 10.93
N LEU A 45 2.62 -3.93 9.68
CA LEU A 45 2.41 -5.33 9.32
C LEU A 45 3.35 -5.76 8.21
N GLN A 46 3.63 -7.04 8.18
CA GLN A 46 4.30 -7.75 7.10
C GLN A 46 3.40 -8.88 6.65
N VAL A 47 3.20 -9.02 5.35
CA VAL A 47 2.43 -10.11 4.75
C VAL A 47 3.34 -10.89 3.80
N GLY A 48 3.36 -12.22 3.92
CA GLY A 48 3.99 -13.12 2.97
C GLY A 48 2.94 -13.76 2.08
N PHE A 49 3.24 -13.91 0.81
CA PHE A 49 2.38 -14.52 -0.21
C PHE A 49 2.90 -15.90 -0.61
N GLU A 50 2.05 -16.71 -1.25
CA GLU A 50 2.39 -18.09 -1.66
C GLU A 50 3.52 -18.15 -2.69
N ASP A 51 3.66 -17.13 -3.56
CA ASP A 51 4.74 -17.01 -4.55
C ASP A 51 6.08 -16.60 -3.97
N GLY A 52 6.13 -16.33 -2.65
CA GLY A 52 7.32 -15.85 -1.93
C GLY A 52 7.47 -14.34 -1.89
N SER A 53 6.56 -13.58 -2.49
CA SER A 53 6.52 -12.12 -2.36
C SER A 53 6.23 -11.70 -0.92
N VAL A 54 6.71 -10.52 -0.55
CA VAL A 54 6.51 -9.93 0.79
C VAL A 54 6.00 -8.50 0.65
N GLY A 55 4.92 -8.21 1.34
CA GLY A 55 4.41 -6.85 1.50
C GLY A 55 4.73 -6.29 2.87
N TRP A 56 4.97 -4.99 2.95
CA TRP A 56 5.14 -4.25 4.19
C TRP A 56 4.27 -3.00 4.20
N TYR A 57 3.60 -2.76 5.30
CA TYR A 57 2.76 -1.59 5.49
C TYR A 57 2.99 -0.99 6.88
N GLU A 58 3.20 0.33 6.92
CA GLU A 58 3.33 1.12 8.13
C GLU A 58 2.30 2.24 8.12
N VAL A 59 1.70 2.50 9.27
CA VAL A 59 0.71 3.56 9.42
C VAL A 59 0.76 4.18 10.80
N GLY A 60 0.58 5.48 10.84
CA GLY A 60 0.42 6.24 12.08
C GLY A 60 -0.60 7.36 11.91
N TRP A 61 -1.41 7.59 12.95
CA TRP A 61 -2.38 8.68 13.00
C TRP A 61 -2.05 9.61 14.15
N GLY A 62 -1.86 10.87 13.81
CA GLY A 62 -1.64 11.91 14.79
C GLY A 62 -0.50 12.86 14.43
N PRO A 63 -0.36 13.96 15.19
CA PRO A 63 0.59 15.04 14.88
C PRO A 63 2.07 14.62 15.06
N MET A 64 2.35 13.45 15.64
CA MET A 64 3.71 12.91 15.77
C MET A 64 4.26 12.36 14.46
N MET A 65 3.43 12.13 13.44
CA MET A 65 3.89 11.67 12.13
C MET A 65 4.39 12.84 11.30
N SER A 66 5.63 12.76 10.81
CA SER A 66 6.20 13.77 9.92
C SER A 66 5.65 13.64 8.49
N LYS A 67 5.76 14.71 7.70
CA LYS A 67 5.35 14.71 6.28
C LYS A 67 6.01 13.60 5.46
N THR A 68 7.26 13.27 5.73
CA THR A 68 8.01 12.24 5.02
C THR A 68 7.58 10.83 5.37
N ALA A 69 7.01 10.61 6.56
CA ALA A 69 6.55 9.29 7.00
C ALA A 69 5.36 8.76 6.21
N TYR A 70 4.63 9.61 5.49
CA TYR A 70 3.41 9.21 4.77
C TYR A 70 3.65 8.69 3.34
N PHE A 71 4.88 8.76 2.81
CA PHE A 71 5.08 8.69 1.35
C PHE A 71 6.19 7.75 0.87
N VAL A 72 6.50 6.71 1.63
CA VAL A 72 7.39 5.66 1.14
C VAL A 72 6.55 4.61 0.41
N LYS A 73 6.71 4.53 -0.91
CA LYS A 73 6.01 3.54 -1.76
C LYS A 73 7.00 2.99 -2.77
N ASP A 74 7.51 1.80 -2.48
CA ASP A 74 8.48 1.11 -3.31
C ASP A 74 7.96 -0.27 -3.69
N VAL A 75 8.21 -0.67 -4.93
CA VAL A 75 8.05 -2.05 -5.41
C VAL A 75 9.42 -2.53 -5.87
N ILE A 76 9.94 -3.55 -5.21
CA ILE A 76 11.27 -4.11 -5.48
C ILE A 76 11.11 -5.51 -6.04
N GLY A 77 11.78 -5.78 -7.15
CA GLY A 77 11.79 -7.07 -7.82
C GLY A 77 13.19 -7.46 -8.30
N PRO A 78 13.34 -8.66 -8.86
CA PRO A 78 14.66 -9.15 -9.29
C PRO A 78 15.28 -8.35 -10.45
N LYS A 79 14.49 -7.56 -11.18
CA LYS A 79 14.95 -6.73 -12.30
C LYS A 79 15.16 -5.26 -11.95
N GLY A 80 14.92 -4.87 -10.69
CA GLY A 80 15.04 -3.49 -10.24
C GLY A 80 13.91 -3.06 -9.31
N SER A 81 13.68 -1.78 -9.22
CA SER A 81 12.64 -1.22 -8.37
C SER A 81 11.88 -0.09 -9.06
N VAL A 82 10.67 0.14 -8.56
CA VAL A 82 9.86 1.31 -8.90
C VAL A 82 9.50 2.04 -7.61
N SER A 83 9.77 3.34 -7.56
CA SER A 83 9.53 4.18 -6.39
C SER A 83 8.77 5.44 -6.77
N ILE A 84 8.01 5.99 -5.83
CA ILE A 84 7.39 7.32 -5.98
C ILE A 84 8.37 8.37 -5.47
N ASP A 85 8.77 9.32 -6.33
CA ASP A 85 9.57 10.47 -5.91
C ASP A 85 8.67 11.54 -5.26
N LYS A 86 8.87 11.73 -3.97
CA LYS A 86 8.21 12.79 -3.18
C LYS A 86 9.15 13.92 -2.79
N SER A 87 10.38 13.94 -3.30
CA SER A 87 11.40 14.95 -2.94
C SER A 87 10.97 16.38 -3.25
N GLN A 88 10.04 16.57 -4.19
CA GLN A 88 9.51 17.87 -4.61
C GLN A 88 8.07 18.13 -4.17
N SER A 89 7.44 17.23 -3.43
CA SER A 89 6.05 17.42 -3.02
C SER A 89 5.95 18.36 -1.79
N ASN A 90 5.27 19.49 -1.98
CA ASN A 90 4.82 20.38 -0.90
C ASN A 90 3.42 19.99 -0.39
N VAL A 91 3.13 18.70 -0.35
CA VAL A 91 1.79 18.22 0.04
C VAL A 91 1.57 18.48 1.52
N ASP A 92 0.46 19.14 1.84
CA ASP A 92 -0.02 19.25 3.22
C ASP A 92 -0.47 17.86 3.69
N PRO A 93 0.10 17.31 4.77
CA PRO A 93 -0.27 15.98 5.27
C PRO A 93 -1.74 15.87 5.72
N SER A 94 -2.39 17.00 6.00
CA SER A 94 -3.82 17.04 6.35
C SER A 94 -4.73 17.00 5.12
N ASP A 95 -4.20 17.22 3.92
CA ASP A 95 -4.97 17.17 2.66
C ASP A 95 -4.99 15.75 2.10
N VAL A 96 -5.95 14.96 2.56
CA VAL A 96 -6.17 13.57 2.12
C VAL A 96 -6.35 13.47 0.61
N SER A 97 -6.90 14.52 -0.05
CA SER A 97 -7.12 14.52 -1.50
C SER A 97 -5.83 14.43 -2.33
N LYS A 98 -4.70 14.80 -1.72
CA LYS A 98 -3.38 14.79 -2.34
C LYS A 98 -2.51 13.58 -1.97
N HIS A 99 -2.98 12.72 -1.09
CA HIS A 99 -2.24 11.51 -0.71
C HIS A 99 -2.10 10.51 -1.87
N THR A 100 -2.97 10.58 -2.87
CA THR A 100 -2.94 9.73 -4.06
C THR A 100 -2.04 10.25 -5.17
N GLU A 101 -1.64 11.53 -5.14
CA GLU A 101 -0.80 12.13 -6.17
C GLU A 101 0.58 11.47 -6.22
N VAL A 102 0.98 11.01 -7.40
CA VAL A 102 2.26 10.33 -7.64
C VAL A 102 3.31 11.31 -8.17
N ASN A 103 2.94 12.19 -9.07
CA ASN A 103 3.79 13.18 -9.75
C ASN A 103 4.95 12.58 -10.54
N THR A 104 5.88 11.88 -9.89
CA THR A 104 7.06 11.31 -10.52
C THR A 104 7.30 9.88 -10.04
N ILE A 105 7.57 8.99 -10.98
CA ILE A 105 8.01 7.62 -10.73
C ILE A 105 9.49 7.49 -11.08
N ILE A 106 10.26 6.87 -10.19
CA ILE A 106 11.64 6.47 -10.43
C ILE A 106 11.65 4.99 -10.78
N VAL A 107 12.27 4.64 -11.91
CA VAL A 107 12.49 3.25 -12.32
C VAL A 107 13.98 2.98 -12.30
N HIS A 108 14.40 2.09 -11.41
CA HIS A 108 15.76 1.60 -11.26
C HIS A 108 15.91 0.22 -11.91
N SER A 109 17.01 0.00 -12.68
CA SER A 109 17.35 -1.31 -13.24
C SER A 109 18.43 -1.99 -12.39
N SER A 110 18.26 -3.28 -12.13
CA SER A 110 19.26 -4.09 -11.40
C SER A 110 20.42 -4.58 -12.29
N GLU A 111 20.41 -4.26 -13.58
CA GLU A 111 21.46 -4.72 -14.51
C GLU A 111 22.81 -4.05 -14.21
N THR A 112 23.84 -4.87 -14.06
CA THR A 112 25.22 -4.41 -13.78
C THR A 112 26.21 -5.01 -14.77
N ASP A 113 27.35 -4.34 -14.92
CA ASP A 113 28.51 -4.88 -15.63
C ASP A 113 29.26 -5.95 -14.79
N ASP A 114 30.33 -6.53 -15.36
CA ASP A 114 31.16 -7.54 -14.71
C ASP A 114 31.86 -7.06 -13.42
N GLN A 115 31.88 -5.74 -13.18
CA GLN A 115 32.45 -5.10 -11.99
C GLN A 115 31.39 -4.71 -10.97
N GLY A 116 30.10 -4.99 -11.24
CA GLY A 116 28.97 -4.67 -10.37
C GLY A 116 28.51 -3.21 -10.48
N LYS A 117 28.96 -2.47 -11.51
CA LYS A 117 28.50 -1.11 -11.75
C LYS A 117 27.18 -1.12 -12.52
N PRO A 118 26.18 -0.29 -12.13
CA PRO A 118 24.92 -0.20 -12.88
C PRO A 118 25.15 0.13 -14.36
N LEU A 119 24.48 -0.61 -15.25
CA LEU A 119 24.51 -0.39 -16.69
C LEU A 119 23.58 0.75 -17.13
N HIS A 120 22.57 1.06 -16.33
CA HIS A 120 21.57 2.07 -16.62
C HIS A 120 21.48 3.08 -15.49
N GLU A 121 21.27 4.33 -15.82
CA GLU A 121 20.89 5.37 -14.87
C GLU A 121 19.39 5.22 -14.52
N ASP A 122 18.99 5.72 -13.36
CA ASP A 122 17.59 5.76 -12.96
C ASP A 122 16.78 6.60 -13.93
N ARG A 123 15.63 6.07 -14.34
CA ARG A 123 14.70 6.75 -15.24
C ARG A 123 13.59 7.41 -14.45
N PHE A 124 13.43 8.70 -14.63
CA PHE A 124 12.37 9.51 -14.03
C PHE A 124 11.21 9.66 -15.02
N ILE A 125 10.02 9.25 -14.61
CA ILE A 125 8.79 9.34 -15.41
C ILE A 125 7.87 10.35 -14.73
N GLN A 126 7.66 11.49 -15.38
CA GLN A 126 6.67 12.47 -14.95
C GLN A 126 5.27 11.96 -15.31
N ILE A 127 4.36 12.01 -14.36
CA ILE A 127 2.95 11.69 -14.57
C ILE A 127 2.24 13.00 -14.88
N GLU A 128 1.92 13.19 -16.15
CA GLU A 128 1.15 14.33 -16.62
C GLU A 128 -0.35 14.00 -16.52
N ASP A 129 -1.17 15.03 -16.28
CA ASP A 129 -2.64 14.90 -16.22
C ASP A 129 -3.15 13.88 -15.19
N GLU A 130 -2.50 13.80 -14.03
CA GLU A 130 -2.95 12.94 -12.94
C GLU A 130 -4.36 13.36 -12.48
N PRO A 131 -5.33 12.42 -12.44
CA PRO A 131 -6.70 12.77 -12.09
C PRO A 131 -6.79 13.20 -10.62
N SER A 132 -7.62 14.22 -10.36
CA SER A 132 -7.91 14.61 -8.98
C SER A 132 -8.62 13.50 -8.23
N HIS A 133 -8.57 13.55 -6.88
CA HIS A 133 -9.30 12.62 -6.03
C HIS A 133 -10.79 12.48 -6.40
N ASN A 134 -11.46 13.61 -6.66
CA ASN A 134 -12.88 13.61 -7.07
C ASN A 134 -13.09 12.90 -8.42
N GLU A 135 -12.18 13.08 -9.37
CA GLU A 135 -12.25 12.38 -10.66
C GLU A 135 -12.00 10.87 -10.49
N LEU A 136 -11.11 10.46 -9.59
CA LEU A 136 -10.92 9.04 -9.25
C LEU A 136 -12.18 8.42 -8.66
N CYS A 137 -12.81 9.08 -7.68
CA CYS A 137 -14.07 8.64 -7.10
C CYS A 137 -15.20 8.54 -8.14
N LYS A 138 -15.27 9.50 -9.07
CA LYS A 138 -16.23 9.47 -10.17
C LYS A 138 -16.01 8.25 -11.07
N ARG A 139 -14.77 7.98 -11.49
CA ARG A 139 -14.43 6.83 -12.35
C ARG A 139 -14.77 5.51 -11.69
N GLU A 140 -14.54 5.38 -10.38
CA GLU A 140 -14.91 4.21 -9.60
C GLU A 140 -16.43 3.97 -9.65
N GLN A 141 -17.23 5.00 -9.40
CA GLN A 141 -18.69 4.90 -9.44
C GLN A 141 -19.22 4.61 -10.86
N GLU A 142 -18.65 5.24 -11.88
CA GLU A 142 -18.99 4.98 -13.29
C GLU A 142 -18.64 3.53 -13.69
N TYR A 143 -17.52 3.01 -13.21
CA TYR A 143 -17.14 1.62 -13.44
C TYR A 143 -18.14 0.64 -12.80
N LEU A 144 -18.53 0.87 -11.54
CA LEU A 144 -19.53 0.03 -10.88
C LEU A 144 -20.88 0.08 -11.59
N LEU A 145 -21.33 1.28 -11.98
CA LEU A 145 -22.58 1.45 -12.73
C LEU A 145 -22.55 0.68 -14.05
N ARG A 146 -21.46 0.80 -14.79
CA ARG A 146 -21.25 0.05 -16.03
C ARG A 146 -21.23 -1.45 -15.79
N ALA A 147 -20.55 -1.91 -14.74
CA ALA A 147 -20.50 -3.32 -14.39
C ALA A 147 -21.89 -3.91 -14.13
N ILE A 148 -22.76 -3.15 -13.45
CA ILE A 148 -24.16 -3.56 -13.22
C ILE A 148 -24.96 -3.57 -14.53
N GLN A 149 -24.80 -2.56 -15.38
CA GLN A 149 -25.56 -2.43 -16.64
C GLN A 149 -25.17 -3.49 -17.68
N GLU A 150 -23.90 -3.84 -17.72
CA GLU A 150 -23.33 -4.77 -18.70
C GLU A 150 -23.14 -6.20 -18.15
N ASP A 151 -23.54 -6.45 -16.91
CA ASP A 151 -23.38 -7.73 -16.21
C ASP A 151 -21.92 -8.24 -16.23
N LEU A 152 -20.96 -7.34 -15.93
CA LEU A 152 -19.55 -7.69 -15.93
C LEU A 152 -19.20 -8.59 -14.75
N ASP A 153 -18.31 -9.55 -14.99
CA ASP A 153 -17.76 -10.40 -13.93
C ASP A 153 -16.79 -9.58 -13.03
N LEU A 154 -17.17 -9.38 -11.78
CA LEU A 154 -16.37 -8.71 -10.77
C LEU A 154 -15.72 -9.68 -9.76
N SER A 155 -15.67 -10.98 -10.04
CA SER A 155 -15.19 -12.00 -9.10
C SER A 155 -13.75 -11.72 -8.64
N SER A 156 -12.86 -11.30 -9.53
CA SER A 156 -11.47 -10.98 -9.18
C SER A 156 -11.37 -9.79 -8.22
N HIS A 157 -12.14 -8.73 -8.45
CA HIS A 157 -12.19 -7.58 -7.55
C HIS A 157 -12.75 -7.95 -6.18
N TRP A 158 -13.75 -8.85 -6.17
CA TRP A 158 -14.31 -9.36 -4.93
C TRP A 158 -13.30 -10.19 -4.13
N ASP A 159 -12.55 -11.06 -4.81
CA ASP A 159 -11.52 -11.89 -4.18
C ASP A 159 -10.40 -11.02 -3.59
N ASP A 160 -9.94 -9.99 -4.29
CA ASP A 160 -8.94 -9.05 -3.79
C ASP A 160 -9.45 -8.27 -2.58
N ALA A 161 -10.69 -7.77 -2.62
CA ALA A 161 -11.32 -7.07 -1.50
C ALA A 161 -11.46 -7.97 -0.26
N VAL A 162 -11.84 -9.24 -0.45
CA VAL A 162 -11.95 -10.21 0.64
C VAL A 162 -10.56 -10.56 1.21
N ASN A 163 -9.56 -10.75 0.36
CA ASN A 163 -8.19 -11.05 0.79
C ASN A 163 -7.57 -9.88 1.55
N SER A 164 -7.71 -8.65 1.05
CA SER A 164 -7.21 -7.46 1.74
C SER A 164 -7.81 -7.30 3.12
N LEU A 165 -9.12 -7.51 3.27
CA LEU A 165 -9.81 -7.46 4.57
C LEU A 165 -9.35 -8.60 5.49
N LYS A 166 -9.20 -9.83 4.99
CA LYS A 166 -8.68 -10.98 5.76
C LYS A 166 -7.30 -10.68 6.31
N ILE A 167 -6.38 -10.13 5.49
CA ILE A 167 -5.03 -9.76 5.93
C ILE A 167 -5.12 -8.69 7.03
N GLY A 168 -5.92 -7.65 6.84
CA GLY A 168 -6.10 -6.57 7.83
C GLY A 168 -6.62 -7.08 9.18
N LEU A 169 -7.64 -7.94 9.16
CA LEU A 169 -8.19 -8.54 10.39
C LEU A 169 -7.21 -9.49 11.07
N ALA A 170 -6.49 -10.31 10.30
CA ALA A 170 -5.45 -11.19 10.80
C ALA A 170 -4.26 -10.41 11.38
N ALA A 171 -3.93 -9.24 10.82
CA ALA A 171 -2.94 -8.33 11.40
C ALA A 171 -3.37 -7.81 12.77
N VAL A 172 -4.65 -7.47 12.95
CA VAL A 172 -5.20 -7.10 14.27
C VAL A 172 -5.11 -8.26 15.26
N GLU A 173 -5.41 -9.46 14.84
CA GLU A 173 -5.25 -10.66 15.67
C GLU A 173 -3.79 -10.91 16.04
N SER A 174 -2.88 -10.76 15.04
CA SER A 174 -1.44 -10.94 15.21
C SER A 174 -0.88 -10.03 16.31
N TYR A 175 -1.10 -8.72 16.24
CA TYR A 175 -0.54 -7.82 17.26
C TYR A 175 -1.17 -8.03 18.65
N LYS A 176 -2.47 -8.35 18.72
CA LYS A 176 -3.16 -8.62 20.00
C LYS A 176 -2.63 -9.87 20.69
N LYS A 177 -2.29 -10.91 19.94
CA LYS A 177 -1.80 -12.18 20.45
C LYS A 177 -0.27 -12.27 20.50
N GLY A 178 0.44 -11.37 19.80
CA GLY A 178 1.91 -11.40 19.67
C GLY A 178 2.42 -12.59 18.85
N ILE A 179 1.66 -13.05 17.86
CA ILE A 179 1.98 -14.23 17.04
C ILE A 179 1.85 -13.94 15.55
N THR A 180 2.51 -14.74 14.73
CA THR A 180 2.24 -14.80 13.28
C THR A 180 0.94 -15.56 13.03
N ILE A 181 0.08 -15.02 12.19
CA ILE A 181 -1.15 -15.69 11.72
C ILE A 181 -0.87 -16.29 10.35
N HIS A 182 -1.18 -17.57 10.17
CA HIS A 182 -1.10 -18.29 8.91
C HIS A 182 -2.49 -18.44 8.30
N PHE A 183 -2.58 -18.20 7.01
CA PHE A 183 -3.78 -18.45 6.22
C PHE A 183 -3.80 -19.92 5.77
N SER A 184 -4.97 -20.49 5.71
CA SER A 184 -5.22 -21.88 5.25
C SER A 184 -5.98 -21.86 3.94
#